data_cb77cce37f93d7c9b797aad2500e47cd
#
_entry.id   cb77cce37f93d7c9b797aad2500e47cd
#
_cell.length_a   1.000
_cell.length_b   1.000
_cell.length_c   1.000
_cell.angle_alpha   90.00
_cell.angle_beta   90.00
_cell.angle_gamma   90.00
#
_symmetry.space_group_name_H-M   'P 1'
#
loop_
_entity.id
_entity.type
_entity.pdbx_description
1 polymer ?
#
loop_
_entity_poly.entity_id
_entity_poly.type
_entity_poly.pdbx_seq_one_letter_code
_entity_poly.pdbx_strand_id
1 'polypeptide(L)'
;MKKFILTLVVVLVSSPFFAQAAFDKFDGQDDVTSIIVNKKMFDLMSKVKVDASDKETQQYLNLIKKLDNLKVFTTKSTRVENEMKASAEKYIKSAGLEELMRVNDSGKNIKILVKSGAKDSQIRELLMFIEGAKNDDTVLMSLTGDFDLSEISILTDKMRIPGGDDLKRATKGKK
;
A
#
# COMPACT_ATOMS: atom_id res chain seq x y z
N MET A 1 33.63 -31.29 -34.38
CA MET A 1 33.48 -31.10 -32.91
C MET A 1 32.67 -29.83 -32.70
N LYS A 2 31.37 -29.99 -32.46
CA LYS A 2 30.43 -28.87 -32.29
C LYS A 2 30.35 -28.52 -30.81
N LYS A 3 30.86 -27.37 -30.44
CA LYS A 3 30.77 -26.84 -29.07
C LYS A 3 29.35 -26.29 -28.83
N PHE A 4 28.53 -26.98 -28.05
CA PHE A 4 27.26 -26.47 -27.55
C PHE A 4 27.55 -25.43 -26.49
N ILE A 5 27.37 -24.17 -26.78
CA ILE A 5 27.31 -23.09 -25.80
C ILE A 5 25.88 -23.07 -25.31
N LEU A 6 25.66 -23.70 -24.13
CA LEU A 6 24.42 -23.64 -23.43
C LEU A 6 24.35 -22.28 -22.71
N THR A 7 23.79 -21.27 -23.38
CA THR A 7 23.56 -19.98 -22.77
C THR A 7 22.37 -20.11 -21.79
N LEU A 8 22.69 -20.28 -20.51
CA LEU A 8 21.71 -20.25 -19.42
C LEU A 8 21.21 -18.81 -19.28
N VAL A 9 20.09 -18.49 -19.92
CA VAL A 9 19.36 -17.25 -19.69
C VAL A 9 18.63 -17.41 -18.36
N VAL A 10 19.28 -16.95 -17.28
CA VAL A 10 18.60 -16.75 -15.99
C VAL A 10 17.72 -15.52 -16.15
N VAL A 11 16.46 -15.74 -16.49
CA VAL A 11 15.42 -14.71 -16.40
C VAL A 11 15.19 -14.48 -14.90
N LEU A 12 15.77 -13.41 -14.39
CA LEU A 12 15.43 -12.88 -13.07
C LEU A 12 13.98 -12.37 -13.14
N VAL A 13 13.03 -13.28 -12.96
CA VAL A 13 11.65 -12.94 -12.71
C VAL A 13 11.64 -12.32 -11.31
N SER A 14 11.73 -11.00 -11.27
CA SER A 14 11.50 -10.22 -10.05
C SER A 14 10.03 -10.43 -9.64
N SER A 15 9.81 -11.44 -8.81
CA SER A 15 8.49 -11.86 -8.38
C SER A 15 7.86 -10.75 -7.54
N PRO A 16 6.62 -10.33 -7.84
CA PRO A 16 5.87 -9.37 -7.01
C PRO A 16 5.55 -9.90 -5.60
N PHE A 17 5.90 -11.17 -5.31
CA PHE A 17 5.65 -11.84 -4.05
C PHE A 17 6.42 -11.25 -2.85
N PHE A 18 7.51 -10.52 -3.06
CA PHE A 18 8.29 -9.95 -1.95
C PHE A 18 7.53 -8.87 -1.18
N ALA A 19 6.64 -8.11 -1.83
CA ALA A 19 5.83 -7.10 -1.18
C ALA A 19 4.83 -7.70 -0.18
N GLN A 20 4.25 -8.84 -0.53
CA GLN A 20 3.21 -9.47 0.29
C GLN A 20 3.74 -10.05 1.60
N ALA A 21 4.97 -10.57 1.61
CA ALA A 21 5.56 -11.21 2.79
C ALA A 21 6.30 -10.23 3.73
N ALA A 22 6.66 -9.04 3.25
CA ALA A 22 7.54 -8.13 4.00
C ALA A 22 6.98 -7.70 5.36
N PHE A 23 5.65 -7.63 5.48
CA PHE A 23 4.96 -7.12 6.67
C PHE A 23 4.09 -8.16 7.37
N ASP A 24 4.04 -9.42 6.89
CA ASP A 24 3.19 -10.48 7.45
C ASP A 24 3.51 -10.80 8.91
N LYS A 25 4.73 -10.53 9.35
CA LYS A 25 5.15 -10.72 10.74
C LYS A 25 4.41 -9.86 11.75
N PHE A 26 3.72 -8.81 11.31
CA PHE A 26 2.93 -7.94 12.18
C PHE A 26 1.50 -8.43 12.36
N ASP A 27 1.04 -9.34 11.50
CA ASP A 27 -0.28 -9.92 11.64
C ASP A 27 -0.35 -10.87 12.84
N GLY A 28 -1.38 -10.69 13.67
CA GLY A 28 -1.57 -11.52 14.87
C GLY A 28 -0.66 -11.20 16.06
N GLN A 29 0.09 -10.09 16.05
CA GLN A 29 0.80 -9.64 17.25
C GLN A 29 -0.17 -8.95 18.23
N ASP A 30 -0.02 -9.19 19.54
CA ASP A 30 -0.92 -8.69 20.58
C ASP A 30 -1.07 -7.15 20.60
N ASP A 31 0.03 -6.43 20.30
CA ASP A 31 0.06 -4.96 20.30
C ASP A 31 -0.27 -4.34 18.91
N VAL A 32 -0.79 -5.14 17.97
CA VAL A 32 -1.05 -4.70 16.60
C VAL A 32 -2.49 -4.95 16.21
N THR A 33 -3.15 -3.91 15.74
CA THR A 33 -4.41 -4.06 14.99
C THR A 33 -4.09 -4.23 13.52
N SER A 34 -4.54 -5.33 12.91
CA SER A 34 -4.33 -5.62 11.49
C SER A 34 -5.61 -5.63 10.68
N ILE A 35 -5.57 -5.04 9.48
CA ILE A 35 -6.61 -5.14 8.45
C ILE A 35 -5.94 -5.70 7.20
N ILE A 36 -6.39 -6.88 6.76
CA ILE A 36 -5.86 -7.54 5.57
C ILE A 36 -7.00 -7.86 4.61
N VAL A 37 -6.93 -7.28 3.40
CA VAL A 37 -7.88 -7.53 2.32
C VAL A 37 -7.13 -8.06 1.12
N ASN A 38 -7.45 -9.27 0.69
CA ASN A 38 -6.82 -9.91 -0.47
C ASN A 38 -7.65 -9.76 -1.75
N LYS A 39 -7.09 -10.13 -2.89
CA LYS A 39 -7.73 -10.07 -4.21
C LYS A 39 -9.12 -10.70 -4.22
N LYS A 40 -9.28 -11.88 -3.64
CA LYS A 40 -10.57 -12.57 -3.62
C LYS A 40 -11.65 -11.77 -2.91
N MET A 41 -11.31 -11.09 -1.82
CA MET A 41 -12.25 -10.23 -1.10
C MET A 41 -12.62 -9.00 -1.93
N PHE A 42 -11.65 -8.34 -2.56
CA PHE A 42 -11.92 -7.24 -3.50
C PHE A 42 -12.82 -7.67 -4.66
N ASP A 43 -12.58 -8.85 -5.24
CA ASP A 43 -13.42 -9.40 -6.30
C ASP A 43 -14.87 -9.66 -5.85
N LEU A 44 -15.05 -10.14 -4.61
CA LEU A 44 -16.38 -10.34 -4.03
C LEU A 44 -17.09 -9.00 -3.78
N MET A 45 -16.39 -8.03 -3.18
CA MET A 45 -16.93 -6.70 -2.92
C MET A 45 -17.33 -5.98 -4.22
N SER A 46 -16.56 -6.17 -5.29
CA SER A 46 -16.82 -5.53 -6.59
C SER A 46 -18.06 -6.06 -7.34
N LYS A 47 -18.62 -7.19 -6.90
CA LYS A 47 -19.83 -7.81 -7.51
C LYS A 47 -21.13 -7.29 -6.92
N VAL A 48 -21.08 -6.41 -5.92
CA VAL A 48 -22.26 -5.78 -5.33
C VAL A 48 -22.98 -4.96 -6.41
N LYS A 49 -24.26 -5.20 -6.58
CA LYS A 49 -25.11 -4.43 -7.50
C LYS A 49 -25.43 -3.08 -6.85
N VAL A 50 -25.16 -2.02 -7.57
CA VAL A 50 -25.47 -0.64 -7.15
C VAL A 50 -26.29 0.06 -8.22
N ASP A 51 -27.03 1.08 -7.80
CA ASP A 51 -27.80 1.90 -8.72
C ASP A 51 -26.88 2.59 -9.73
N ALA A 52 -27.31 2.66 -10.99
CA ALA A 52 -26.54 3.30 -12.06
C ALA A 52 -26.35 4.82 -11.84
N SER A 53 -27.18 5.44 -11.01
CA SER A 53 -27.09 6.85 -10.64
C SER A 53 -26.00 7.12 -9.58
N ASP A 54 -25.59 6.11 -8.78
CA ASP A 54 -24.55 6.25 -7.74
C ASP A 54 -23.15 6.14 -8.34
N LYS A 55 -22.74 7.22 -9.00
CA LYS A 55 -21.44 7.31 -9.66
C LYS A 55 -20.25 7.11 -8.72
N GLU A 56 -20.35 7.60 -7.49
CA GLU A 56 -19.28 7.48 -6.51
C GLU A 56 -19.05 6.02 -6.10
N THR A 57 -20.12 5.29 -5.80
CA THR A 57 -20.03 3.86 -5.50
C THR A 57 -19.55 3.06 -6.71
N GLN A 58 -19.98 3.41 -7.93
CA GLN A 58 -19.44 2.78 -9.14
C GLN A 58 -17.93 3.01 -9.31
N GLN A 59 -17.43 4.22 -9.08
CA GLN A 59 -15.99 4.51 -9.11
C GLN A 59 -15.23 3.69 -8.07
N TYR A 60 -15.76 3.59 -6.84
CA TYR A 60 -15.19 2.74 -5.80
C TYR A 60 -15.13 1.27 -6.23
N LEU A 61 -16.23 0.71 -6.76
CA LEU A 61 -16.26 -0.68 -7.25
C LEU A 61 -15.29 -0.93 -8.40
N ASN A 62 -15.09 0.07 -9.28
CA ASN A 62 -14.11 -0.02 -10.35
C ASN A 62 -12.68 0.02 -9.83
N LEU A 63 -12.41 0.82 -8.80
CA LEU A 63 -11.11 0.86 -8.15
C LEU A 63 -10.78 -0.47 -7.48
N ILE A 64 -11.67 -1.01 -6.64
CA ILE A 64 -11.37 -2.25 -5.91
C ILE A 64 -11.13 -3.46 -6.81
N LYS A 65 -11.67 -3.48 -8.04
CA LYS A 65 -11.35 -4.51 -9.05
C LYS A 65 -9.88 -4.50 -9.47
N LYS A 66 -9.23 -3.34 -9.38
CA LYS A 66 -7.83 -3.14 -9.76
C LYS A 66 -6.85 -3.48 -8.62
N LEU A 67 -7.36 -3.67 -7.40
CA LEU A 67 -6.54 -3.93 -6.22
C LEU A 67 -6.28 -5.43 -6.04
N ASP A 68 -5.06 -5.74 -5.59
CA ASP A 68 -4.64 -7.10 -5.32
C ASP A 68 -4.56 -7.39 -3.82
N ASN A 69 -4.00 -6.46 -3.04
CA ASN A 69 -3.86 -6.64 -1.61
C ASN A 69 -3.83 -5.29 -0.88
N LEU A 70 -4.49 -5.23 0.28
CA LEU A 70 -4.36 -4.13 1.24
C LEU A 70 -3.97 -4.73 2.58
N LYS A 71 -2.92 -4.18 3.19
CA LYS A 71 -2.50 -4.49 4.55
C LYS A 71 -2.36 -3.19 5.32
N VAL A 72 -3.00 -3.11 6.47
CA VAL A 72 -2.88 -1.98 7.40
C VAL A 72 -2.56 -2.54 8.77
N PHE A 73 -1.48 -2.07 9.37
CA PHE A 73 -1.05 -2.40 10.72
C PHE A 73 -0.99 -1.13 11.54
N THR A 74 -1.59 -1.17 12.71
CA THR A 74 -1.66 -0.03 13.63
C THR A 74 -1.19 -0.44 15.00
N THR A 75 -0.34 0.37 15.64
CA THR A 75 0.18 0.10 16.98
C THR A 75 0.41 1.38 17.77
N LYS A 76 0.33 1.28 19.11
CA LYS A 76 0.79 2.29 20.07
C LYS A 76 2.06 1.85 20.81
N SER A 77 2.52 0.62 20.56
CA SER A 77 3.70 0.06 21.19
C SER A 77 4.97 0.59 20.53
N THR A 78 5.78 1.34 21.28
CA THR A 78 7.07 1.87 20.78
C THR A 78 8.01 0.77 20.29
N ARG A 79 7.96 -0.42 20.89
CA ARG A 79 8.73 -1.58 20.44
C ARG A 79 8.31 -1.98 19.03
N VAL A 80 7.00 -2.15 18.80
CA VAL A 80 6.45 -2.56 17.50
C VAL A 80 6.63 -1.46 16.47
N GLU A 81 6.46 -0.19 16.84
CA GLU A 81 6.75 0.97 15.97
C GLU A 81 8.17 0.92 15.41
N ASN A 82 9.19 0.70 16.28
CA ASN A 82 10.59 0.57 15.84
C ASN A 82 10.78 -0.61 14.88
N GLU A 83 10.11 -1.74 15.13
CA GLU A 83 10.13 -2.90 14.23
C GLU A 83 9.45 -2.62 12.90
N MET A 84 8.31 -1.91 12.90
CA MET A 84 7.62 -1.48 11.67
C MET A 84 8.50 -0.53 10.86
N LYS A 85 9.11 0.46 11.52
CA LYS A 85 10.03 1.41 10.89
C LYS A 85 11.21 0.71 10.22
N ALA A 86 11.91 -0.16 10.95
CA ALA A 86 13.04 -0.91 10.41
C ALA A 86 12.63 -1.80 9.21
N SER A 87 11.43 -2.41 9.28
CA SER A 87 10.91 -3.24 8.20
C SER A 87 10.54 -2.40 6.97
N ALA A 88 9.89 -1.24 7.18
CA ALA A 88 9.54 -0.32 6.11
C ALA A 88 10.81 0.22 5.43
N GLU A 89 11.82 0.65 6.17
CA GLU A 89 13.08 1.14 5.61
C GLU A 89 13.83 0.07 4.82
N LYS A 90 13.88 -1.16 5.32
CA LYS A 90 14.47 -2.29 4.60
C LYS A 90 13.71 -2.56 3.29
N TYR A 91 12.39 -2.55 3.36
CA TYR A 91 11.54 -2.81 2.21
C TYR A 91 11.67 -1.71 1.15
N ILE A 92 11.62 -0.45 1.53
CA ILE A 92 11.78 0.71 0.63
C ILE A 92 13.07 0.58 -0.20
N LYS A 93 14.19 0.23 0.46
CA LYS A 93 15.48 0.05 -0.21
C LYS A 93 15.50 -1.10 -1.21
N SER A 94 14.79 -2.19 -0.93
CA SER A 94 14.81 -3.40 -1.76
C SER A 94 13.76 -3.40 -2.87
N ALA A 95 12.62 -2.72 -2.66
CA ALA A 95 11.49 -2.75 -3.60
C ALA A 95 11.57 -1.68 -4.69
N GLY A 96 12.49 -0.71 -4.57
CA GLY A 96 12.63 0.39 -5.52
C GLY A 96 11.42 1.33 -5.50
N LEU A 97 10.92 1.63 -4.29
CA LEU A 97 9.85 2.60 -4.10
C LEU A 97 10.38 4.03 -4.19
N GLU A 98 9.62 4.90 -4.84
CA GLU A 98 9.89 6.33 -4.96
C GLU A 98 9.07 7.10 -3.93
N GLU A 99 9.72 8.04 -3.22
CA GLU A 99 9.03 8.88 -2.26
C GLU A 99 8.21 9.96 -2.99
N LEU A 100 6.89 9.94 -2.81
CA LEU A 100 6.00 10.95 -3.36
C LEU A 100 5.82 12.13 -2.41
N MET A 101 5.76 11.84 -1.11
CA MET A 101 5.48 12.86 -0.12
C MET A 101 6.09 12.50 1.24
N ARG A 102 6.55 13.55 1.91
CA ARG A 102 6.94 13.50 3.32
C ARG A 102 6.35 14.70 4.04
N VAL A 103 5.73 14.46 5.18
CA VAL A 103 5.23 15.51 6.08
C VAL A 103 5.81 15.29 7.46
N ASN A 104 6.33 16.35 8.05
CA ASN A 104 6.72 16.39 9.46
C ASN A 104 5.91 17.50 10.13
N ASP A 105 5.03 17.12 11.01
CA ASP A 105 4.16 18.06 11.72
C ASP A 105 4.01 17.65 13.18
N SER A 106 4.43 18.53 14.08
CA SER A 106 4.20 18.41 15.54
C SER A 106 4.59 17.05 16.14
N GLY A 107 5.67 16.43 15.62
CA GLY A 107 6.16 15.12 16.04
C GLY A 107 5.57 13.94 15.27
N LYS A 108 4.59 14.16 14.40
CA LYS A 108 4.07 13.19 13.44
C LYS A 108 4.93 13.20 12.17
N ASN A 109 5.32 12.04 11.70
CA ASN A 109 6.12 11.88 10.48
C ASN A 109 5.40 10.95 9.51
N ILE A 110 5.03 11.47 8.35
CA ILE A 110 4.29 10.73 7.31
C ILE A 110 5.18 10.59 6.10
N LYS A 111 5.33 9.36 5.60
CA LYS A 111 6.01 9.04 4.34
C LYS A 111 5.04 8.29 3.45
N ILE A 112 4.91 8.75 2.21
CA ILE A 112 4.14 8.07 1.16
C ILE A 112 5.07 7.78 0.00
N LEU A 113 5.18 6.50 -0.34
CA LEU A 113 6.06 6.01 -1.39
C LEU A 113 5.24 5.16 -2.34
N VAL A 114 5.66 5.14 -3.61
CA VAL A 114 5.00 4.35 -4.64
C VAL A 114 5.99 3.58 -5.50
N LYS A 115 5.50 2.53 -6.12
CA LYS A 115 6.09 1.90 -7.28
C LYS A 115 5.24 2.21 -8.49
N SER A 116 5.80 2.94 -9.44
CA SER A 116 5.13 3.32 -10.67
C SER A 116 4.81 2.10 -11.54
N GLY A 117 3.72 2.17 -12.30
CA GLY A 117 3.32 1.20 -13.30
C GLY A 117 3.89 1.51 -14.68
N ALA A 118 3.16 1.10 -15.73
CA ALA A 118 3.57 1.33 -17.10
C ALA A 118 3.33 2.77 -17.60
N LYS A 119 2.48 3.52 -16.91
CA LYS A 119 2.17 4.94 -17.19
C LYS A 119 2.49 5.77 -15.96
N ASP A 120 2.79 7.05 -16.13
CA ASP A 120 3.20 7.97 -15.05
C ASP A 120 2.17 8.12 -13.94
N SER A 121 0.86 8.06 -14.25
CA SER A 121 -0.21 8.13 -13.26
C SER A 121 -0.54 6.77 -12.61
N GLN A 122 -0.03 5.68 -13.18
CA GLN A 122 -0.35 4.31 -12.78
C GLN A 122 0.56 3.85 -11.65
N ILE A 123 -0.03 3.32 -10.60
CA ILE A 123 0.66 2.84 -9.40
C ILE A 123 0.47 1.33 -9.28
N ARG A 124 1.58 0.62 -9.07
CA ARG A 124 1.60 -0.82 -8.76
C ARG A 124 1.59 -1.11 -7.29
N GLU A 125 2.17 -0.21 -6.52
CA GLU A 125 2.25 -0.32 -5.07
C GLU A 125 2.29 1.07 -4.45
N LEU A 126 1.56 1.22 -3.33
CA LEU A 126 1.63 2.37 -2.45
C LEU A 126 1.99 1.87 -1.05
N LEU A 127 3.03 2.44 -0.47
CA LEU A 127 3.43 2.25 0.91
C LEU A 127 3.24 3.57 1.64
N MET A 128 2.48 3.54 2.73
CA MET A 128 2.35 4.67 3.65
C MET A 128 2.87 4.26 5.03
N PHE A 129 3.72 5.07 5.60
CA PHE A 129 4.20 4.91 6.95
C PHE A 129 3.99 6.21 7.73
N ILE A 130 3.25 6.11 8.83
CA ILE A 130 2.96 7.21 9.75
C ILE A 130 3.59 6.84 11.09
N GLU A 131 4.59 7.60 11.50
CA GLU A 131 5.06 7.61 12.89
C GLU A 131 4.15 8.58 13.65
N GLY A 132 3.38 8.07 14.60
CA GLY A 132 2.50 8.90 15.42
C GLY A 132 3.29 9.86 16.32
N ALA A 133 2.69 10.99 16.65
CA ALA A 133 3.18 11.82 17.76
C ALA A 133 3.03 11.05 19.09
N LYS A 134 3.63 11.56 20.15
CA LYS A 134 3.53 10.92 21.50
C LYS A 134 2.06 10.57 21.83
N ASN A 135 1.77 9.27 22.01
CA ASN A 135 0.46 8.66 22.25
C ASN A 135 -0.47 8.51 21.03
N ASP A 136 -0.04 8.89 19.83
CA ASP A 136 -0.79 8.62 18.61
C ASP A 136 -0.45 7.24 18.05
N ASP A 137 -1.31 6.75 17.14
CA ASP A 137 -1.09 5.48 16.48
C ASP A 137 0.02 5.59 15.40
N THR A 138 0.94 4.66 15.41
CA THR A 138 1.81 4.39 14.27
C THR A 138 1.07 3.51 13.28
N VAL A 139 1.09 3.88 11.99
CA VAL A 139 0.38 3.17 10.92
C VAL A 139 1.35 2.77 9.81
N LEU A 140 1.33 1.50 9.46
CA LEU A 140 2.00 0.97 8.27
C LEU A 140 0.93 0.41 7.32
N MET A 141 0.82 1.00 6.12
CA MET A 141 -0.12 0.55 5.10
C MET A 141 0.62 0.19 3.82
N SER A 142 0.29 -0.96 3.25
CA SER A 142 0.72 -1.40 1.93
C SER A 142 -0.51 -1.72 1.08
N LEU A 143 -0.59 -1.11 -0.09
CA LEU A 143 -1.65 -1.33 -1.09
C LEU A 143 -1.00 -1.72 -2.41
N THR A 144 -1.39 -2.86 -2.98
CA THR A 144 -0.90 -3.33 -4.27
C THR A 144 -2.05 -3.50 -5.26
N GLY A 145 -1.76 -3.30 -6.55
CA GLY A 145 -2.74 -3.41 -7.63
C GLY A 145 -2.27 -2.69 -8.88
N ASP A 146 -3.22 -2.30 -9.71
CA ASP A 146 -2.99 -1.52 -10.92
C ASP A 146 -4.00 -0.36 -10.96
N PHE A 147 -3.71 0.71 -10.24
CA PHE A 147 -4.64 1.79 -9.97
C PHE A 147 -4.02 3.17 -10.22
N ASP A 148 -4.86 4.19 -10.34
CA ASP A 148 -4.41 5.58 -10.44
C ASP A 148 -4.37 6.23 -9.04
N LEU A 149 -3.34 7.04 -8.79
CA LEU A 149 -3.17 7.73 -7.50
C LEU A 149 -4.38 8.62 -7.17
N SER A 150 -5.01 9.22 -8.18
CA SER A 150 -6.21 10.06 -8.01
C SER A 150 -7.44 9.30 -7.47
N GLU A 151 -7.48 7.96 -7.67
CA GLU A 151 -8.59 7.12 -7.20
C GLU A 151 -8.49 6.77 -5.71
N ILE A 152 -7.32 6.97 -5.09
CA ILE A 152 -7.06 6.54 -3.69
C ILE A 152 -7.94 7.27 -2.68
N SER A 153 -8.32 8.53 -2.93
CA SER A 153 -9.20 9.27 -2.02
C SER A 153 -10.56 8.57 -1.82
N ILE A 154 -11.07 7.92 -2.87
CA ILE A 154 -12.34 7.17 -2.80
C ILE A 154 -12.20 5.94 -1.91
N LEU A 155 -11.06 5.23 -2.00
CA LEU A 155 -10.79 4.07 -1.17
C LEU A 155 -10.74 4.45 0.33
N THR A 156 -10.02 5.52 0.66
CA THR A 156 -9.86 5.95 2.05
C THR A 156 -11.16 6.41 2.67
N ASP A 157 -12.02 7.10 1.90
CA ASP A 157 -13.33 7.57 2.36
C ASP A 157 -14.30 6.40 2.62
N LYS A 158 -14.35 5.42 1.74
CA LYS A 158 -15.29 4.28 1.85
C LYS A 158 -14.84 3.23 2.87
N MET A 159 -13.56 2.96 2.98
CA MET A 159 -13.03 1.93 3.89
C MET A 159 -12.63 2.46 5.27
N ARG A 160 -12.63 3.77 5.49
CA ARG A 160 -12.22 4.42 6.76
C ARG A 160 -10.86 3.91 7.26
N ILE A 161 -9.90 3.83 6.34
CA ILE A 161 -8.58 3.28 6.62
C ILE A 161 -7.83 4.20 7.60
N PRO A 162 -7.19 3.66 8.66
CA PRO A 162 -6.30 4.44 9.51
C PRO A 162 -5.24 5.18 8.67
N GLY A 163 -5.05 6.49 8.91
CA GLY A 163 -4.18 7.33 8.08
C GLY A 163 -4.77 7.76 6.73
N GLY A 164 -6.02 7.41 6.43
CA GLY A 164 -6.67 7.77 5.16
C GLY A 164 -6.77 9.26 4.92
N ASP A 165 -6.99 10.08 5.97
CA ASP A 165 -7.04 11.54 5.86
C ASP A 165 -5.68 12.12 5.45
N ASP A 166 -4.59 11.58 5.94
CA ASP A 166 -3.24 11.99 5.57
C ASP A 166 -2.95 11.64 4.10
N LEU A 167 -3.37 10.45 3.67
CA LEU A 167 -3.25 10.02 2.29
C LEU A 167 -4.10 10.89 1.33
N LYS A 168 -5.30 11.26 1.74
CA LYS A 168 -6.19 12.16 0.98
C LYS A 168 -5.60 13.57 0.83
N ARG A 169 -4.93 14.09 1.86
CA ARG A 169 -4.21 15.38 1.77
C ARG A 169 -3.08 15.29 0.77
N ALA A 170 -2.33 14.18 0.76
CA ALA A 170 -1.25 13.95 -0.18
C ALA A 170 -1.71 13.96 -1.64
N THR A 171 -2.85 13.33 -1.93
CA THR A 171 -3.38 13.24 -3.30
C THR A 171 -4.00 14.56 -3.79
N LYS A 172 -4.49 15.43 -2.89
CA LYS A 172 -5.06 16.73 -3.22
C LYS A 172 -4.03 17.87 -3.35
N GLY A 173 -2.85 17.72 -2.80
CA GLY A 173 -1.81 18.75 -2.76
C GLY A 173 -1.05 19.00 -4.08
N LYS A 174 -1.37 18.27 -5.16
CA LYS A 174 -0.83 18.49 -6.50
C LYS A 174 -1.81 19.29 -7.38
N LYS A 175 -2.04 20.56 -7.05
CA LYS A 175 -2.56 21.55 -8.00
C LYS A 175 -1.53 22.63 -8.18
#